data_0224e4480ade00859d0f2e00a5615c21
#
_entry.id   0224e4480ade00859d0f2e00a5615c21
#
_cell.length_a   1.000
_cell.length_b   1.000
_cell.length_c   1.000
_cell.angle_alpha   90.00
_cell.angle_beta   90.00
_cell.angle_gamma   90.00
#
_symmetry.space_group_name_H-M   'P 1'
#
loop_
_entity.id
_entity.type
_entity.pdbx_description
1 polymer ?
#
loop_
_entity_poly.entity_id
_entity_poly.type
_entity_poly.pdbx_seq_one_letter_code
_entity_poly.pdbx_strand_id
1 'polypeptide(L)'
;MPRYMKRLIYPLSIFLLSGAVYFKTLCPTVSWIDSGELAVVCCTLGIAHPTGYPLYTLIGRIFSLLPFGIPICRLNLLSLLFISSANLILFFLFLKILEHLLPDIKKGVRQYVSFLVALIFSFTPTLWSQATSNEVYGLNFFLTVVLFYLIFLQINSKPEDKTFNPDRLSCLFFFIYGLSFGNHLSTFLLMPGFLFILFMIYRKSFSPAKRFLLFMVFFILGLSVYIYLPVRSSCSPVLNWGDPSSLSNLKRHITGWQYRVWMFSESSQVLRENFKNYLHIFYSQFPFYLLPWIFSGFIILLKKNPKLFAFFLLIFLFDILYGLNYEIADIDPYFLPSFLVASIWLVCGLAFLSELVYGKNKMFSSLRLVPTILFLVLPLLLLFRNYSKQDQSQSYFAYDYAENILRSVKKDPVILTKIWDHYSPWLYLRFVEGKRPDVRFLDTELLRRSWYLNYLKNNYSELYHMSAPEIDRFREQVYLFENKKPYDPSVIEKSYVDMISSFLLKNYPEKPLYCDLMVDNKFFSSFIQFPEGILFRLQKDLGYYPYPFPELELRGIVDEKIFKDKRTLFILQGYPQVIKDRIAYLIYFKQDSLAQALGEKYKSLLSQTAK
;
A
#
# COMPACT_ATOMS: atom_id res chain seq x y z
N MET A 1 -13.87 17.45 -36.77
CA MET A 1 -13.16 17.37 -35.48
C MET A 1 -11.72 17.81 -35.70
N PRO A 2 -11.21 18.83 -34.98
CA PRO A 2 -9.85 19.35 -35.16
C PRO A 2 -8.79 18.25 -34.92
N ARG A 3 -7.64 18.34 -35.64
CA ARG A 3 -6.58 17.31 -35.57
C ARG A 3 -6.06 17.04 -34.15
N TYR A 4 -6.04 18.03 -33.26
CA TYR A 4 -5.60 17.88 -31.88
C TYR A 4 -6.60 17.08 -31.03
N MET A 5 -7.91 17.24 -31.23
CA MET A 5 -8.94 16.46 -30.53
C MET A 5 -8.85 14.96 -30.84
N LYS A 6 -8.57 14.61 -32.12
CA LYS A 6 -8.37 13.19 -32.50
C LYS A 6 -7.17 12.53 -31.82
N ARG A 7 -6.16 13.33 -31.40
CA ARG A 7 -4.99 12.81 -30.65
C ARG A 7 -5.28 12.49 -29.20
N LEU A 8 -6.30 13.12 -28.60
CA LEU A 8 -6.67 12.96 -27.20
C LEU A 8 -7.74 11.89 -26.96
N ILE A 9 -8.38 11.35 -28.01
CA ILE A 9 -9.44 10.35 -27.85
C ILE A 9 -8.93 9.13 -27.09
N TYR A 10 -7.83 8.50 -27.53
CA TYR A 10 -7.29 7.30 -26.88
C TYR A 10 -6.91 7.53 -25.43
N PRO A 11 -6.04 8.51 -25.08
CA PRO A 11 -5.65 8.70 -23.67
C PRO A 11 -6.82 9.11 -22.77
N LEU A 12 -7.74 9.95 -23.24
CA LEU A 12 -8.94 10.30 -22.49
C LEU A 12 -9.88 9.10 -22.31
N SER A 13 -10.02 8.25 -23.35
CA SER A 13 -10.81 7.02 -23.22
C SER A 13 -10.20 6.06 -22.17
N ILE A 14 -8.87 5.93 -22.12
CA ILE A 14 -8.20 5.12 -21.08
C ILE A 14 -8.51 5.67 -19.70
N PHE A 15 -8.33 6.99 -19.49
CA PHE A 15 -8.61 7.64 -18.22
C PHE A 15 -10.06 7.42 -17.79
N LEU A 16 -11.02 7.65 -18.68
CA LEU A 16 -12.43 7.54 -18.39
C LEU A 16 -12.88 6.08 -18.19
N LEU A 17 -12.42 5.14 -19.02
CA LEU A 17 -12.80 3.73 -18.90
C LEU A 17 -12.20 3.09 -17.64
N SER A 18 -10.89 3.26 -17.40
CA SER A 18 -10.27 2.74 -16.19
C SER A 18 -10.82 3.45 -14.94
N GLY A 19 -10.97 4.78 -14.99
CA GLY A 19 -11.53 5.56 -13.89
C GLY A 19 -12.97 5.17 -13.56
N ALA A 20 -13.82 4.92 -14.56
CA ALA A 20 -15.20 4.47 -14.34
C ALA A 20 -15.25 3.08 -13.67
N VAL A 21 -14.39 2.14 -14.10
CA VAL A 21 -14.29 0.83 -13.48
C VAL A 21 -13.78 0.94 -12.04
N TYR A 22 -12.72 1.70 -11.79
CA TYR A 22 -12.17 1.91 -10.46
C TYR A 22 -13.17 2.62 -9.54
N PHE A 23 -13.91 3.61 -10.04
CA PHE A 23 -14.94 4.30 -9.27
C PHE A 23 -16.08 3.34 -8.86
N LYS A 24 -16.49 2.46 -9.77
CA LYS A 24 -17.54 1.47 -9.49
C LYS A 24 -17.09 0.42 -8.47
N THR A 25 -15.80 0.13 -8.40
CA THR A 25 -15.19 -0.86 -7.51
C THR A 25 -14.46 -0.23 -6.31
N LEU A 26 -14.64 1.08 -6.08
CA LEU A 26 -13.97 1.85 -5.03
C LEU A 26 -14.43 1.39 -3.64
N CYS A 27 -13.49 1.25 -2.71
CA CYS A 27 -13.81 0.99 -1.31
C CYS A 27 -14.61 2.17 -0.72
N PRO A 28 -15.77 1.94 -0.09
CA PRO A 28 -16.62 3.01 0.42
C PRO A 28 -16.10 3.62 1.73
N THR A 29 -15.17 2.94 2.40
CA THR A 29 -14.66 3.31 3.72
C THR A 29 -13.18 2.95 3.86
N VAL A 30 -12.67 2.91 5.09
CA VAL A 30 -11.30 2.46 5.41
C VAL A 30 -11.14 0.97 5.08
N SER A 31 -10.00 0.62 4.47
CA SER A 31 -9.58 -0.77 4.24
C SER A 31 -8.58 -1.23 5.30
N TRP A 32 -8.13 -2.48 5.18
CA TRP A 32 -7.08 -3.06 6.04
C TRP A 32 -5.73 -2.37 5.87
N ILE A 33 -4.73 -2.82 6.60
CA ILE A 33 -3.34 -2.36 6.56
C ILE A 33 -3.23 -0.87 6.95
N ASP A 34 -2.69 -0.04 6.07
CA ASP A 34 -2.28 1.33 6.39
C ASP A 34 -3.36 2.38 6.09
N SER A 35 -4.49 1.97 5.49
CA SER A 35 -5.53 2.89 5.03
C SER A 35 -6.05 3.81 6.15
N GLY A 36 -6.24 3.28 7.36
CA GLY A 36 -6.70 4.04 8.51
C GLY A 36 -5.65 5.03 9.02
N GLU A 37 -4.42 4.59 9.20
CA GLU A 37 -3.27 5.43 9.57
C GLU A 37 -3.04 6.55 8.56
N LEU A 38 -2.96 6.22 7.26
CA LEU A 38 -2.77 7.18 6.19
C LEU A 38 -3.89 8.22 6.14
N ALA A 39 -5.14 7.80 6.41
CA ALA A 39 -6.25 8.74 6.50
C ALA A 39 -6.08 9.71 7.68
N VAL A 40 -5.65 9.21 8.86
CA VAL A 40 -5.37 10.06 10.03
C VAL A 40 -4.28 11.08 9.71
N VAL A 41 -3.14 10.64 9.17
CA VAL A 41 -2.04 11.59 8.88
C VAL A 41 -2.41 12.63 7.84
N CYS A 42 -3.19 12.26 6.82
CA CYS A 42 -3.71 13.22 5.85
C CYS A 42 -4.69 14.22 6.50
N CYS A 43 -5.62 13.75 7.33
CA CYS A 43 -6.63 14.62 7.96
C CYS A 43 -6.06 15.52 9.06
N THR A 44 -5.00 15.10 9.75
CA THR A 44 -4.44 15.82 10.92
C THR A 44 -3.07 16.44 10.65
N LEU A 45 -2.49 16.27 9.45
CA LEU A 45 -1.10 16.58 9.16
C LEU A 45 -0.15 15.88 10.14
N GLY A 46 -0.36 14.57 10.35
CA GLY A 46 0.47 13.71 11.18
C GLY A 46 1.75 13.25 10.48
N ILE A 47 2.50 12.39 11.16
CA ILE A 47 3.68 11.69 10.65
C ILE A 47 3.30 10.21 10.52
N ALA A 48 3.33 9.68 9.31
CA ALA A 48 3.06 8.27 9.02
C ALA A 48 4.27 7.39 9.39
N HIS A 49 4.06 6.07 9.36
CA HIS A 49 5.15 5.10 9.51
C HIS A 49 6.29 5.35 8.49
N PRO A 50 7.54 4.88 8.75
CA PRO A 50 8.66 5.10 7.82
C PRO A 50 8.34 4.58 6.39
N THR A 51 8.61 5.40 5.38
CA THR A 51 9.47 6.60 5.39
C THR A 51 8.75 7.95 5.59
N GLY A 52 7.55 7.97 6.15
CA GLY A 52 6.83 9.17 6.57
C GLY A 52 5.93 9.82 5.52
N TYR A 53 6.07 9.48 4.25
CA TYR A 53 5.24 9.88 3.10
C TYR A 53 4.80 11.36 3.05
N PRO A 54 5.71 12.33 3.24
CA PRO A 54 5.33 13.74 3.37
C PRO A 54 4.59 14.29 2.15
N LEU A 55 4.96 13.85 0.94
CA LEU A 55 4.28 14.27 -0.28
C LEU A 55 2.82 13.78 -0.31
N TYR A 56 2.61 12.50 0.00
CA TYR A 56 1.28 11.92 0.05
C TYR A 56 0.41 12.60 1.11
N THR A 57 0.96 12.82 2.31
CA THR A 57 0.26 13.48 3.42
C THR A 57 -0.20 14.89 3.03
N LEU A 58 0.67 15.69 2.38
CA LEU A 58 0.33 17.07 1.95
C LEU A 58 -0.78 17.08 0.89
N ILE A 59 -0.68 16.22 -0.14
CA ILE A 59 -1.70 16.12 -1.18
C ILE A 59 -3.00 15.57 -0.58
N GLY A 60 -2.91 14.52 0.23
CA GLY A 60 -4.07 13.92 0.92
C GLY A 60 -4.76 14.92 1.84
N ARG A 61 -4.00 15.82 2.49
CA ARG A 61 -4.59 16.91 3.28
C ARG A 61 -5.50 17.80 2.43
N ILE A 62 -5.04 18.20 1.26
CA ILE A 62 -5.85 19.04 0.34
C ILE A 62 -7.14 18.29 -0.03
N PHE A 63 -7.03 17.00 -0.38
CA PHE A 63 -8.20 16.18 -0.72
C PHE A 63 -9.14 15.96 0.46
N SER A 64 -8.61 15.78 1.67
CA SER A 64 -9.42 15.60 2.89
C SER A 64 -10.28 16.82 3.22
N LEU A 65 -9.96 18.01 2.71
CA LEU A 65 -10.68 19.26 2.93
C LEU A 65 -11.79 19.54 1.89
N LEU A 66 -11.88 18.74 0.83
CA LEU A 66 -12.91 18.95 -0.20
C LEU A 66 -14.32 18.81 0.39
N PRO A 67 -15.31 19.63 -0.08
CA PRO A 67 -16.63 19.72 0.56
C PRO A 67 -17.64 18.66 0.06
N PHE A 68 -17.21 17.38 -0.06
CA PHE A 68 -18.10 16.28 -0.45
C PHE A 68 -17.73 14.97 0.26
N GLY A 69 -18.71 14.11 0.50
CA GLY A 69 -18.51 12.78 1.09
C GLY A 69 -17.76 12.81 2.44
N ILE A 70 -17.34 11.64 2.90
CA ILE A 70 -16.50 11.48 4.09
C ILE A 70 -15.01 11.54 3.71
N PRO A 71 -14.09 11.89 4.64
CA PRO A 71 -12.67 12.04 4.33
C PRO A 71 -12.05 10.84 3.65
N ILE A 72 -12.31 9.61 4.11
CA ILE A 72 -11.74 8.40 3.52
C ILE A 72 -12.18 8.17 2.07
N CYS A 73 -13.43 8.47 1.72
CA CYS A 73 -13.89 8.37 0.32
C CYS A 73 -13.12 9.31 -0.60
N ARG A 74 -12.77 10.51 -0.12
CA ARG A 74 -11.96 11.49 -0.88
C ARG A 74 -10.54 10.98 -1.10
N LEU A 75 -9.95 10.32 -0.08
CA LEU A 75 -8.61 9.75 -0.17
C LEU A 75 -8.58 8.50 -1.07
N ASN A 76 -9.61 7.65 -1.01
CA ASN A 76 -9.77 6.54 -1.97
C ASN A 76 -9.91 7.07 -3.40
N LEU A 77 -10.69 8.15 -3.60
CA LEU A 77 -10.81 8.82 -4.90
C LEU A 77 -9.48 9.43 -5.37
N LEU A 78 -8.63 9.92 -4.47
CA LEU A 78 -7.30 10.43 -4.80
C LEU A 78 -6.42 9.31 -5.40
N SER A 79 -6.43 8.11 -4.83
CA SER A 79 -5.72 6.94 -5.36
C SER A 79 -6.22 6.57 -6.77
N LEU A 80 -7.55 6.57 -6.97
CA LEU A 80 -8.18 6.38 -8.28
C LEU A 80 -7.66 7.39 -9.33
N LEU A 81 -7.63 8.67 -8.96
CA LEU A 81 -7.19 9.75 -9.86
C LEU A 81 -5.71 9.60 -10.24
N PHE A 82 -4.84 9.23 -9.30
CA PHE A 82 -3.44 8.98 -9.61
C PHE A 82 -3.27 7.82 -10.57
N ILE A 83 -3.90 6.68 -10.32
CA ILE A 83 -3.77 5.51 -11.20
C ILE A 83 -4.40 5.76 -12.57
N SER A 84 -5.58 6.38 -12.65
CA SER A 84 -6.20 6.71 -13.94
C SER A 84 -5.35 7.70 -14.73
N SER A 85 -4.71 8.67 -14.07
CA SER A 85 -3.78 9.61 -14.69
C SER A 85 -2.49 8.91 -15.16
N ALA A 86 -1.98 7.95 -14.37
CA ALA A 86 -0.85 7.12 -14.77
C ALA A 86 -1.18 6.33 -16.04
N ASN A 87 -2.37 5.70 -16.10
CA ASN A 87 -2.84 4.95 -17.26
C ASN A 87 -2.93 5.82 -18.53
N LEU A 88 -3.38 7.08 -18.38
CA LEU A 88 -3.37 8.05 -19.47
C LEU A 88 -1.94 8.33 -19.97
N ILE A 89 -0.99 8.55 -19.05
CA ILE A 89 0.41 8.83 -19.41
C ILE A 89 1.09 7.59 -19.99
N LEU A 90 0.73 6.38 -19.56
CA LEU A 90 1.22 5.13 -20.13
C LEU A 90 0.96 5.04 -21.63
N PHE A 91 -0.20 5.49 -22.11
CA PHE A 91 -0.46 5.56 -23.55
C PHE A 91 0.62 6.37 -24.29
N PHE A 92 0.94 7.56 -23.77
CA PHE A 92 1.96 8.40 -24.38
C PHE A 92 3.36 7.79 -24.24
N LEU A 93 3.68 7.18 -23.10
CA LEU A 93 4.94 6.47 -22.89
C LEU A 93 5.11 5.33 -23.90
N PHE A 94 4.13 4.45 -24.04
CA PHE A 94 4.16 3.34 -25.00
C PHE A 94 4.25 3.82 -26.43
N LEU A 95 3.51 4.88 -26.76
CA LEU A 95 3.59 5.50 -28.09
C LEU A 95 5.00 6.03 -28.37
N LYS A 96 5.64 6.71 -27.41
CA LYS A 96 7.02 7.21 -27.56
C LYS A 96 8.05 6.10 -27.68
N ILE A 97 7.88 5.00 -26.94
CA ILE A 97 8.73 3.81 -27.05
C ILE A 97 8.61 3.22 -28.46
N LEU A 98 7.38 3.04 -28.97
CA LEU A 98 7.16 2.49 -30.31
C LEU A 98 7.61 3.44 -31.42
N GLU A 99 7.49 4.76 -31.26
CA GLU A 99 8.04 5.75 -32.17
C GLU A 99 9.56 5.65 -32.31
N HIS A 100 10.24 5.35 -31.21
CA HIS A 100 11.69 5.20 -31.19
C HIS A 100 12.18 3.85 -31.73
N LEU A 101 11.54 2.75 -31.32
CA LEU A 101 12.02 1.39 -31.62
C LEU A 101 11.52 0.86 -32.97
N LEU A 102 10.31 1.22 -33.35
CA LEU A 102 9.58 0.69 -34.51
C LEU A 102 8.98 1.83 -35.35
N PRO A 103 9.82 2.75 -35.86
CA PRO A 103 9.36 3.94 -36.61
C PRO A 103 8.60 3.58 -37.88
N ASP A 104 8.93 2.44 -38.51
CA ASP A 104 8.33 1.96 -39.77
C ASP A 104 6.88 1.52 -39.58
N ILE A 105 6.45 1.17 -38.36
CA ILE A 105 5.06 0.79 -38.09
C ILE A 105 4.15 2.02 -38.26
N LYS A 106 3.02 1.83 -38.95
CA LYS A 106 2.05 2.90 -39.18
C LYS A 106 1.60 3.54 -37.86
N LYS A 107 1.53 4.88 -37.83
CA LYS A 107 1.13 5.66 -36.66
C LYS A 107 -0.17 5.17 -36.01
N GLY A 108 -1.19 4.85 -36.82
CA GLY A 108 -2.47 4.34 -36.30
C GLY A 108 -2.33 3.01 -35.57
N VAL A 109 -1.46 2.12 -36.05
CA VAL A 109 -1.17 0.83 -35.39
C VAL A 109 -0.45 1.07 -34.06
N ARG A 110 0.57 1.94 -34.02
CA ARG A 110 1.27 2.29 -32.78
C ARG A 110 0.30 2.87 -31.75
N GLN A 111 -0.59 3.78 -32.15
CA GLN A 111 -1.59 4.36 -31.25
C GLN A 111 -2.56 3.30 -30.73
N TYR A 112 -3.04 2.41 -31.61
CA TYR A 112 -3.97 1.35 -31.22
C TYR A 112 -3.35 0.36 -30.25
N VAL A 113 -2.13 -0.12 -30.53
CA VAL A 113 -1.42 -1.06 -29.63
C VAL A 113 -1.08 -0.40 -28.29
N SER A 114 -0.66 0.87 -28.29
CA SER A 114 -0.42 1.62 -27.06
C SER A 114 -1.70 1.75 -26.21
N PHE A 115 -2.84 1.99 -26.85
CA PHE A 115 -4.14 2.04 -26.19
C PHE A 115 -4.52 0.69 -25.58
N LEU A 116 -4.38 -0.39 -26.33
CA LEU A 116 -4.69 -1.74 -25.87
C LEU A 116 -3.86 -2.15 -24.65
N VAL A 117 -2.54 -1.97 -24.73
CA VAL A 117 -1.66 -2.40 -23.64
C VAL A 117 -1.85 -1.52 -22.40
N ALA A 118 -2.14 -0.24 -22.55
CA ALA A 118 -2.50 0.61 -21.42
C ALA A 118 -3.80 0.13 -20.74
N LEU A 119 -4.82 -0.29 -21.50
CA LEU A 119 -6.03 -0.88 -20.94
C LEU A 119 -5.77 -2.27 -20.33
N ILE A 120 -4.98 -3.13 -20.98
CA ILE A 120 -4.57 -4.42 -20.41
C ILE A 120 -3.94 -4.20 -19.04
N PHE A 121 -2.99 -3.28 -18.95
CA PHE A 121 -2.27 -3.01 -17.71
C PHE A 121 -3.19 -2.37 -16.65
N SER A 122 -4.12 -1.50 -17.05
CA SER A 122 -5.12 -0.92 -16.15
C SER A 122 -5.96 -1.97 -15.41
N PHE A 123 -6.22 -3.13 -16.01
CA PHE A 123 -7.04 -4.18 -15.42
C PHE A 123 -6.22 -5.33 -14.82
N THR A 124 -4.91 -5.14 -14.61
CA THR A 124 -4.10 -6.08 -13.83
C THR A 124 -4.45 -5.97 -12.34
N PRO A 125 -4.46 -7.08 -11.58
CA PRO A 125 -4.92 -7.08 -10.19
C PRO A 125 -4.19 -6.10 -9.29
N THR A 126 -2.85 -6.11 -9.31
CA THR A 126 -2.06 -5.26 -8.40
C THR A 126 -2.25 -3.77 -8.70
N LEU A 127 -2.31 -3.36 -9.98
CA LEU A 127 -2.53 -1.94 -10.30
C LEU A 127 -3.95 -1.51 -9.92
N TRP A 128 -4.95 -2.35 -10.19
CA TRP A 128 -6.34 -2.06 -9.87
C TRP A 128 -6.57 -1.95 -8.37
N SER A 129 -6.01 -2.85 -7.56
CA SER A 129 -6.14 -2.77 -6.10
C SER A 129 -5.62 -1.44 -5.54
N GLN A 130 -4.53 -0.88 -6.12
CA GLN A 130 -3.99 0.41 -5.71
C GLN A 130 -4.84 1.63 -6.15
N ALA A 131 -5.82 1.42 -7.01
CA ALA A 131 -6.77 2.46 -7.42
C ALA A 131 -8.03 2.50 -6.56
N THR A 132 -8.30 1.47 -5.75
CA THR A 132 -9.59 1.29 -5.08
C THR A 132 -9.57 1.58 -3.58
N SER A 133 -8.41 1.82 -2.99
CA SER A 133 -8.24 2.15 -1.57
C SER A 133 -7.17 3.23 -1.34
N ASN A 134 -7.21 3.82 -0.16
CA ASN A 134 -6.28 4.86 0.28
C ASN A 134 -4.91 4.26 0.59
N GLU A 135 -3.98 4.37 -0.40
CA GLU A 135 -2.63 3.83 -0.33
C GLU A 135 -1.61 4.73 -1.05
N VAL A 136 -0.36 4.71 -0.59
CA VAL A 136 0.73 5.53 -1.13
C VAL A 136 1.20 5.09 -2.52
N TYR A 137 0.94 3.83 -2.90
CA TYR A 137 1.44 3.23 -4.13
C TYR A 137 0.79 3.81 -5.39
N GLY A 138 -0.44 4.32 -5.30
CA GLY A 138 -1.10 5.01 -6.42
C GLY A 138 -0.30 6.22 -6.90
N LEU A 139 0.11 7.08 -5.97
CA LEU A 139 0.98 8.23 -6.27
C LEU A 139 2.38 7.78 -6.70
N ASN A 140 2.95 6.75 -6.05
CA ASN A 140 4.27 6.23 -6.40
C ASN A 140 4.32 5.75 -7.85
N PHE A 141 3.31 5.00 -8.28
CA PHE A 141 3.21 4.51 -9.66
C PHE A 141 3.01 5.66 -10.66
N PHE A 142 2.16 6.63 -10.34
CA PHE A 142 1.98 7.82 -11.16
C PHE A 142 3.31 8.55 -11.39
N LEU A 143 4.08 8.83 -10.33
CA LEU A 143 5.37 9.48 -10.42
C LEU A 143 6.38 8.63 -11.22
N THR A 144 6.39 7.32 -11.04
CA THR A 144 7.22 6.38 -11.80
C THR A 144 6.93 6.50 -13.31
N VAL A 145 5.67 6.45 -13.71
CA VAL A 145 5.28 6.58 -15.12
C VAL A 145 5.66 7.94 -15.70
N VAL A 146 5.49 9.02 -14.92
CA VAL A 146 5.93 10.37 -15.33
C VAL A 146 7.44 10.40 -15.55
N LEU A 147 8.24 9.81 -14.67
CA LEU A 147 9.71 9.76 -14.81
C LEU A 147 10.13 9.00 -16.09
N PHE A 148 9.52 7.85 -16.35
CA PHE A 148 9.77 7.12 -17.59
C PHE A 148 9.38 7.95 -18.84
N TYR A 149 8.24 8.62 -18.78
CA TYR A 149 7.79 9.46 -19.89
C TYR A 149 8.75 10.61 -20.16
N LEU A 150 9.26 11.29 -19.12
CA LEU A 150 10.26 12.35 -19.26
C LEU A 150 11.58 11.85 -19.88
N ILE A 151 12.04 10.66 -19.53
CA ILE A 151 13.20 10.02 -20.17
C ILE A 151 12.94 9.82 -21.68
N PHE A 152 11.76 9.31 -22.05
CA PHE A 152 11.44 9.08 -23.47
C PHE A 152 11.17 10.36 -24.25
N LEU A 153 10.75 11.44 -23.62
CA LEU A 153 10.74 12.76 -24.24
C LEU A 153 12.16 13.24 -24.59
N GLN A 154 13.14 13.00 -23.69
CA GLN A 154 14.53 13.35 -23.93
C GLN A 154 15.16 12.50 -25.03
N ILE A 155 14.94 11.18 -25.02
CA ILE A 155 15.46 10.25 -26.04
C ILE A 155 14.93 10.60 -27.44
N ASN A 156 13.68 11.05 -27.54
CA ASN A 156 13.01 11.37 -28.81
C ASN A 156 13.15 12.86 -29.20
N SER A 157 13.77 13.70 -28.38
CA SER A 157 13.98 15.12 -28.72
C SER A 157 15.00 15.26 -29.85
N LYS A 158 14.66 16.08 -30.86
CA LYS A 158 15.58 16.46 -31.93
C LYS A 158 16.30 17.76 -31.55
N PRO A 159 17.57 17.94 -31.93
CA PRO A 159 18.30 19.18 -31.64
C PRO A 159 17.62 20.45 -32.20
N GLU A 160 16.83 20.32 -33.24
CA GLU A 160 16.11 21.41 -33.89
C GLU A 160 14.76 21.76 -33.20
N ASP A 161 14.29 20.92 -32.33
CA ASP A 161 13.00 21.11 -31.65
C ASP A 161 13.13 22.09 -30.47
N LYS A 162 12.82 23.35 -30.73
CA LYS A 162 12.84 24.43 -29.71
C LYS A 162 11.80 24.21 -28.58
N THR A 163 10.85 23.32 -28.78
CA THR A 163 9.74 23.06 -27.81
C THR A 163 10.23 22.25 -26.61
N PHE A 164 11.20 21.35 -26.84
CA PHE A 164 11.71 20.46 -25.80
C PHE A 164 13.23 20.64 -25.60
N ASN A 165 13.59 21.53 -24.69
CA ASN A 165 14.98 21.68 -24.28
C ASN A 165 15.38 20.49 -23.36
N PRO A 166 16.38 19.65 -23.74
CA PRO A 166 16.79 18.48 -22.96
C PRO A 166 17.21 18.81 -21.52
N ASP A 167 17.88 19.94 -21.30
CA ASP A 167 18.31 20.33 -19.96
C ASP A 167 17.11 20.70 -19.05
N ARG A 168 16.09 21.38 -19.59
CA ARG A 168 14.85 21.68 -18.85
C ARG A 168 14.08 20.41 -18.50
N LEU A 169 13.99 19.45 -19.43
CA LEU A 169 13.37 18.15 -19.16
C LEU A 169 14.12 17.38 -18.10
N SER A 170 15.46 17.46 -18.08
CA SER A 170 16.26 16.83 -17.04
C SER A 170 16.12 17.53 -15.69
N CYS A 171 16.07 18.86 -15.65
CA CYS A 171 15.76 19.57 -14.40
C CYS A 171 14.40 19.13 -13.83
N LEU A 172 13.38 19.04 -14.67
CA LEU A 172 12.06 18.55 -14.26
C LEU A 172 12.10 17.08 -13.80
N PHE A 173 12.84 16.23 -14.53
CA PHE A 173 13.04 14.83 -14.16
C PHE A 173 13.68 14.71 -12.77
N PHE A 174 14.79 15.41 -12.52
CA PHE A 174 15.49 15.34 -11.25
C PHE A 174 14.65 15.93 -10.09
N PHE A 175 13.90 16.99 -10.34
CA PHE A 175 12.96 17.54 -9.37
C PHE A 175 11.88 16.51 -8.99
N ILE A 176 11.21 15.91 -9.99
CA ILE A 176 10.17 14.90 -9.74
C ILE A 176 10.78 13.64 -9.11
N TYR A 177 11.99 13.25 -9.53
CA TYR A 177 12.70 12.12 -8.94
C TYR A 177 13.02 12.35 -7.47
N GLY A 178 13.53 13.54 -7.10
CA GLY A 178 13.72 13.93 -5.71
C GLY A 178 12.40 13.96 -4.91
N LEU A 179 11.34 14.52 -5.52
CA LEU A 179 10.02 14.61 -4.90
C LEU A 179 9.40 13.22 -4.65
N SER A 180 9.64 12.25 -5.56
CA SER A 180 9.08 10.90 -5.45
C SER A 180 9.63 10.11 -4.25
N PHE A 181 10.85 10.41 -3.77
CA PHE A 181 11.35 9.88 -2.50
C PHE A 181 10.47 10.30 -1.31
N GLY A 182 9.94 11.53 -1.33
CA GLY A 182 9.00 12.02 -0.33
C GLY A 182 7.64 11.34 -0.35
N ASN A 183 7.38 10.48 -1.35
CA ASN A 183 6.22 9.59 -1.37
C ASN A 183 6.59 8.17 -0.96
N HIS A 184 7.60 7.56 -1.57
CA HIS A 184 7.98 6.18 -1.23
C HIS A 184 9.44 5.87 -1.58
N LEU A 185 10.17 5.26 -0.62
CA LEU A 185 11.60 5.00 -0.80
C LEU A 185 11.91 3.97 -1.90
N SER A 186 10.96 3.09 -2.28
CA SER A 186 11.15 2.14 -3.38
C SER A 186 11.53 2.80 -4.70
N THR A 187 11.27 4.10 -4.87
CA THR A 187 11.78 4.91 -5.99
C THR A 187 13.30 4.79 -6.18
N PHE A 188 14.06 4.47 -5.11
CA PHE A 188 15.49 4.18 -5.17
C PHE A 188 15.81 2.98 -6.10
N LEU A 189 14.92 2.01 -6.22
CA LEU A 189 15.10 0.83 -7.06
C LEU A 189 15.20 1.16 -8.56
N LEU A 190 14.69 2.33 -8.96
CA LEU A 190 14.78 2.82 -10.34
C LEU A 190 16.15 3.43 -10.66
N MET A 191 16.95 3.75 -9.62
CA MET A 191 18.22 4.50 -9.76
C MET A 191 19.23 3.81 -10.68
N PRO A 192 19.49 2.50 -10.62
CA PRO A 192 20.48 1.87 -11.49
C PRO A 192 20.13 2.02 -12.97
N GLY A 193 18.86 1.84 -13.33
CA GLY A 193 18.38 2.07 -14.69
C GLY A 193 18.49 3.55 -15.10
N PHE A 194 18.03 4.46 -14.25
CA PHE A 194 18.07 5.90 -14.56
C PHE A 194 19.50 6.42 -14.70
N LEU A 195 20.41 6.03 -13.82
CA LEU A 195 21.82 6.39 -13.97
C LEU A 195 22.42 5.88 -15.28
N PHE A 196 22.12 4.62 -15.65
CA PHE A 196 22.57 4.04 -16.89
C PHE A 196 22.08 4.83 -18.11
N ILE A 197 20.78 5.10 -18.20
CA ILE A 197 20.20 5.78 -19.39
C ILE A 197 20.64 7.24 -19.46
N LEU A 198 20.68 7.96 -18.33
CA LEU A 198 21.16 9.34 -18.28
C LEU A 198 22.65 9.44 -18.66
N PHE A 199 23.48 8.50 -18.19
CA PHE A 199 24.87 8.40 -18.64
C PHE A 199 24.92 8.24 -20.17
N MET A 200 24.09 7.39 -20.78
CA MET A 200 24.04 7.21 -22.24
C MET A 200 23.62 8.48 -22.99
N ILE A 201 22.66 9.25 -22.42
CA ILE A 201 22.20 10.52 -23.01
C ILE A 201 23.31 11.59 -22.95
N TYR A 202 23.99 11.71 -21.80
CA TYR A 202 24.90 12.85 -21.53
C TYR A 202 26.40 12.57 -21.70
N ARG A 203 26.83 11.34 -21.98
CA ARG A 203 28.26 10.95 -22.07
C ARG A 203 29.09 11.74 -23.07
N LYS A 204 28.46 12.38 -24.05
CA LYS A 204 29.12 13.23 -25.07
C LYS A 204 28.95 14.72 -24.82
N SER A 205 28.53 15.13 -23.62
CA SER A 205 28.27 16.53 -23.29
C SER A 205 29.55 17.32 -23.06
N PHE A 206 29.60 18.56 -23.57
CA PHE A 206 30.74 19.47 -23.41
C PHE A 206 30.89 20.08 -22.00
N SER A 207 29.89 19.96 -21.11
CA SER A 207 29.93 20.53 -19.73
C SER A 207 29.26 19.64 -18.72
N PRO A 208 29.78 18.42 -18.48
CA PRO A 208 29.12 17.44 -17.63
C PRO A 208 29.01 17.89 -16.17
N ALA A 209 30.03 18.57 -15.62
CA ALA A 209 30.01 19.00 -14.23
C ALA A 209 28.96 20.08 -13.93
N LYS A 210 28.81 21.10 -14.81
CA LYS A 210 27.78 22.13 -14.64
C LYS A 210 26.37 21.57 -14.70
N ARG A 211 26.11 20.65 -15.64
CA ARG A 211 24.81 19.97 -15.76
C ARG A 211 24.54 19.08 -14.55
N PHE A 212 25.53 18.33 -14.12
CA PHE A 212 25.41 17.51 -12.92
C PHE A 212 25.02 18.35 -11.70
N LEU A 213 25.73 19.48 -11.47
CA LEU A 213 25.41 20.38 -10.37
C LEU A 213 23.99 20.94 -10.49
N LEU A 214 23.58 21.38 -11.68
CA LEU A 214 22.23 21.88 -11.94
C LEU A 214 21.18 20.81 -11.62
N PHE A 215 21.37 19.59 -12.09
CA PHE A 215 20.43 18.49 -11.85
C PHE A 215 20.35 18.10 -10.37
N MET A 216 21.50 18.15 -9.65
CA MET A 216 21.53 17.93 -8.20
C MET A 216 20.77 19.01 -7.43
N VAL A 217 20.84 20.27 -7.84
CA VAL A 217 20.04 21.34 -7.24
C VAL A 217 18.54 21.02 -7.35
N PHE A 218 18.06 20.64 -8.53
CA PHE A 218 16.65 20.28 -8.72
C PHE A 218 16.25 19.01 -7.96
N PHE A 219 17.14 18.02 -7.87
CA PHE A 219 16.91 16.82 -7.08
C PHE A 219 16.77 17.15 -5.58
N ILE A 220 17.69 17.97 -5.04
CA ILE A 220 17.63 18.43 -3.64
C ILE A 220 16.37 19.28 -3.40
N LEU A 221 15.98 20.12 -4.36
CA LEU A 221 14.73 20.88 -4.28
C LEU A 221 13.51 19.94 -4.21
N GLY A 222 13.51 18.84 -4.97
CA GLY A 222 12.47 17.81 -4.85
C GLY A 222 12.48 17.12 -3.49
N LEU A 223 13.66 16.77 -2.97
CA LEU A 223 13.84 16.18 -1.64
C LEU A 223 13.42 17.10 -0.49
N SER A 224 13.35 18.43 -0.72
CA SER A 224 13.01 19.39 0.32
C SER A 224 11.64 19.17 0.96
N VAL A 225 10.77 18.39 0.33
CA VAL A 225 9.47 17.97 0.91
C VAL A 225 9.65 17.23 2.24
N TYR A 226 10.81 16.61 2.48
CA TYR A 226 11.14 15.97 3.76
C TYR A 226 11.27 16.94 4.94
N ILE A 227 11.43 18.26 4.68
CA ILE A 227 11.42 19.30 5.73
C ILE A 227 10.07 19.28 6.49
N TYR A 228 9.02 18.80 5.86
CA TYR A 228 7.73 18.57 6.52
C TYR A 228 7.87 17.75 7.81
N LEU A 229 8.67 16.67 7.80
CA LEU A 229 8.76 15.72 8.91
C LEU A 229 9.24 16.38 10.22
N PRO A 230 10.43 17.03 10.28
CA PRO A 230 10.89 17.65 11.52
C PRO A 230 10.02 18.85 11.93
N VAL A 231 9.50 19.64 10.98
CA VAL A 231 8.63 20.77 11.28
C VAL A 231 7.32 20.30 11.92
N ARG A 232 6.69 19.26 11.36
CA ARG A 232 5.43 18.74 11.92
C ARG A 232 5.66 18.00 13.24
N SER A 233 6.74 17.22 13.35
CA SER A 233 7.08 16.52 14.59
C SER A 233 7.26 17.51 15.75
N SER A 234 7.88 18.66 15.52
CA SER A 234 8.03 19.71 16.54
C SER A 234 6.70 20.31 17.02
N CYS A 235 5.63 20.16 16.23
CA CYS A 235 4.28 20.60 16.61
C CYS A 235 3.50 19.51 17.38
N SER A 236 4.11 18.36 17.70
CA SER A 236 3.49 17.23 18.42
C SER A 236 2.12 16.81 17.83
N PRO A 237 2.04 16.42 16.55
CA PRO A 237 0.78 16.01 15.94
C PRO A 237 0.22 14.77 16.65
N VAL A 238 -1.09 14.54 16.48
CA VAL A 238 -1.80 13.39 17.09
C VAL A 238 -1.09 12.07 16.82
N LEU A 239 -0.65 11.84 15.58
CA LEU A 239 0.20 10.72 15.20
C LEU A 239 1.56 11.25 14.78
N ASN A 240 2.58 10.96 15.59
CA ASN A 240 3.97 11.41 15.40
C ASN A 240 4.90 10.19 15.35
N TRP A 241 4.78 9.41 14.28
CA TRP A 241 5.55 8.17 14.16
C TRP A 241 7.06 8.42 14.09
N GLY A 242 7.80 7.72 14.93
CA GLY A 242 9.26 7.82 14.97
C GLY A 242 9.82 9.12 15.54
N ASP A 243 8.97 10.08 15.87
CA ASP A 243 9.35 11.41 16.41
C ASP A 243 10.57 12.02 15.68
N PRO A 244 10.46 12.34 14.36
CA PRO A 244 11.58 12.84 13.55
C PRO A 244 11.95 14.31 13.82
N SER A 245 11.77 14.80 15.05
CA SER A 245 12.15 16.14 15.50
C SER A 245 13.66 16.34 15.60
N SER A 246 14.42 15.27 15.91
CA SER A 246 15.88 15.28 15.93
C SER A 246 16.47 14.74 14.62
N LEU A 247 17.69 15.18 14.27
CA LEU A 247 18.39 14.70 13.08
C LEU A 247 18.62 13.18 13.10
N SER A 248 18.88 12.60 14.27
CA SER A 248 19.04 11.15 14.44
C SER A 248 17.74 10.40 14.13
N ASN A 249 16.63 10.85 14.71
CA ASN A 249 15.32 10.23 14.49
C ASN A 249 14.85 10.45 13.04
N LEU A 250 15.06 11.65 12.49
CA LEU A 250 14.76 11.94 11.09
C LEU A 250 15.50 10.98 10.15
N LYS A 251 16.80 10.78 10.35
CA LYS A 251 17.60 9.83 9.56
C LYS A 251 17.06 8.41 9.69
N ARG A 252 16.75 7.95 10.91
CA ARG A 252 16.18 6.61 11.15
C ARG A 252 14.83 6.47 10.44
N HIS A 253 13.99 7.49 10.51
CA HIS A 253 12.66 7.50 9.92
C HIS A 253 12.73 7.43 8.39
N ILE A 254 13.46 8.35 7.74
CA ILE A 254 13.61 8.41 6.28
C ILE A 254 14.25 7.13 5.72
N THR A 255 15.20 6.52 6.45
CA THR A 255 15.90 5.31 5.97
C THR A 255 15.13 4.01 6.27
N GLY A 256 13.95 4.07 6.86
CA GLY A 256 13.17 2.87 7.22
C GLY A 256 13.92 1.95 8.18
N TRP A 257 14.72 2.52 9.12
CA TRP A 257 15.62 1.74 9.99
C TRP A 257 14.92 0.59 10.71
N GLN A 258 13.67 0.79 11.15
CA GLN A 258 12.90 -0.22 11.89
C GLN A 258 12.56 -1.46 11.04
N TYR A 259 12.55 -1.36 9.70
CA TYR A 259 12.19 -2.46 8.79
C TYR A 259 13.38 -3.28 8.31
N ARG A 260 14.62 -2.86 8.65
CA ARG A 260 15.84 -3.55 8.21
C ARG A 260 15.94 -4.99 8.68
N VAL A 261 15.26 -5.33 9.77
CA VAL A 261 15.22 -6.70 10.31
C VAL A 261 14.50 -7.68 9.38
N TRP A 262 13.66 -7.18 8.47
CA TRP A 262 12.91 -7.97 7.47
C TRP A 262 13.52 -7.87 6.06
N MET A 263 14.70 -7.27 5.94
CA MET A 263 15.37 -7.05 4.66
C MET A 263 16.68 -7.82 4.61
N PHE A 264 16.88 -8.59 3.54
CA PHE A 264 18.14 -9.29 3.25
C PHE A 264 18.64 -10.23 4.36
N SER A 265 17.74 -10.75 5.18
CA SER A 265 18.01 -11.67 6.29
C SER A 265 17.57 -13.11 6.01
N GLU A 266 16.97 -13.36 4.83
CA GLU A 266 16.26 -14.58 4.54
C GLU A 266 17.18 -15.74 4.14
N SER A 267 16.77 -16.95 4.51
CA SER A 267 17.43 -18.19 4.07
C SER A 267 17.17 -18.44 2.58
N SER A 268 18.03 -19.25 1.95
CA SER A 268 17.84 -19.64 0.54
C SER A 268 16.52 -20.38 0.29
N GLN A 269 15.95 -21.02 1.31
CA GLN A 269 14.66 -21.70 1.23
C GLN A 269 13.53 -20.66 1.14
N VAL A 270 13.52 -19.64 2.01
CA VAL A 270 12.53 -18.55 2.00
C VAL A 270 12.62 -17.76 0.69
N LEU A 271 13.83 -17.45 0.21
CA LEU A 271 14.02 -16.81 -1.09
C LEU A 271 13.41 -17.60 -2.25
N ARG A 272 13.49 -18.93 -2.21
CA ARG A 272 12.86 -19.80 -3.22
C ARG A 272 11.33 -19.72 -3.15
N GLU A 273 10.75 -19.70 -1.96
CA GLU A 273 9.31 -19.55 -1.78
C GLU A 273 8.83 -18.14 -2.22
N ASN A 274 9.57 -17.10 -1.86
CA ASN A 274 9.30 -15.73 -2.32
C ASN A 274 9.36 -15.64 -3.85
N PHE A 275 10.30 -16.32 -4.50
CA PHE A 275 10.37 -16.38 -5.95
C PHE A 275 9.16 -17.10 -6.57
N LYS A 276 8.71 -18.20 -5.99
CA LYS A 276 7.47 -18.88 -6.44
C LYS A 276 6.26 -17.97 -6.28
N ASN A 277 6.17 -17.25 -5.15
CA ASN A 277 5.12 -16.28 -4.92
C ASN A 277 5.15 -15.16 -5.97
N TYR A 278 6.33 -14.59 -6.25
CA TYR A 278 6.50 -13.60 -7.32
C TYR A 278 6.00 -14.13 -8.68
N LEU A 279 6.37 -15.36 -9.04
CA LEU A 279 5.88 -15.97 -10.30
C LEU A 279 4.36 -16.11 -10.30
N HIS A 280 3.75 -16.48 -9.18
CA HIS A 280 2.30 -16.55 -9.05
C HIS A 280 1.65 -15.17 -9.22
N ILE A 281 2.19 -14.14 -8.56
CA ILE A 281 1.75 -12.76 -8.69
C ILE A 281 1.92 -12.29 -10.14
N PHE A 282 3.09 -12.50 -10.75
CA PHE A 282 3.36 -12.14 -12.15
C PHE A 282 2.37 -12.80 -13.13
N TYR A 283 2.09 -14.08 -12.95
CA TYR A 283 1.11 -14.81 -13.76
C TYR A 283 -0.32 -14.28 -13.56
N SER A 284 -0.65 -13.78 -12.39
CA SER A 284 -1.93 -13.13 -12.14
C SER A 284 -2.09 -11.82 -12.94
N GLN A 285 -0.99 -11.05 -13.09
CA GLN A 285 -0.96 -9.83 -13.91
C GLN A 285 -1.01 -10.17 -15.40
N PHE A 286 -0.19 -11.15 -15.81
CA PHE A 286 0.02 -11.51 -17.22
C PHE A 286 -0.28 -12.99 -17.44
N PRO A 287 -1.56 -13.35 -17.70
CA PRO A 287 -1.95 -14.73 -17.95
C PRO A 287 -1.23 -15.33 -19.18
N PHE A 288 -1.26 -16.67 -19.27
CA PHE A 288 -0.50 -17.43 -20.27
C PHE A 288 -0.65 -16.93 -21.70
N TYR A 289 -1.81 -16.41 -22.08
CA TYR A 289 -2.06 -15.89 -23.43
C TYR A 289 -1.35 -14.55 -23.74
N LEU A 290 -0.82 -13.86 -22.72
CA LEU A 290 0.01 -12.65 -22.88
C LEU A 290 1.51 -12.96 -22.87
N LEU A 291 1.95 -14.06 -22.27
CA LEU A 291 3.37 -14.39 -22.09
C LEU A 291 4.15 -14.52 -23.43
N PRO A 292 3.61 -15.14 -24.50
CA PRO A 292 4.33 -15.21 -25.77
C PRO A 292 4.63 -13.82 -26.36
N TRP A 293 3.74 -12.86 -26.15
CA TRP A 293 3.91 -11.49 -26.65
C TRP A 293 4.90 -10.70 -25.79
N ILE A 294 4.91 -10.89 -24.49
CA ILE A 294 5.93 -10.34 -23.59
C ILE A 294 7.31 -10.88 -24.00
N PHE A 295 7.44 -12.18 -24.20
CA PHE A 295 8.70 -12.79 -24.61
C PHE A 295 9.14 -12.32 -26.01
N SER A 296 8.24 -12.21 -26.96
CA SER A 296 8.58 -11.67 -28.30
C SER A 296 9.06 -10.22 -28.20
N GLY A 297 8.40 -9.38 -27.40
CA GLY A 297 8.82 -7.99 -27.19
C GLY A 297 10.17 -7.87 -26.47
N PHE A 298 10.46 -8.74 -25.52
CA PHE A 298 11.77 -8.88 -24.89
C PHE A 298 12.87 -9.12 -25.94
N ILE A 299 12.68 -10.08 -26.84
CA ILE A 299 13.63 -10.39 -27.91
C ILE A 299 13.76 -9.23 -28.91
N ILE A 300 12.65 -8.60 -29.27
CA ILE A 300 12.65 -7.45 -30.20
C ILE A 300 13.44 -6.28 -29.64
N LEU A 301 13.19 -5.95 -28.36
CA LEU A 301 13.90 -4.86 -27.69
C LEU A 301 15.40 -5.14 -27.59
N LEU A 302 15.78 -6.36 -27.22
CA LEU A 302 17.18 -6.81 -27.17
C LEU A 302 17.87 -6.67 -28.54
N LYS A 303 17.22 -7.09 -29.63
CA LYS A 303 17.79 -7.02 -30.97
C LYS A 303 17.81 -5.60 -31.56
N LYS A 304 16.77 -4.81 -31.32
CA LYS A 304 16.62 -3.47 -31.93
C LYS A 304 17.38 -2.39 -31.18
N ASN A 305 17.40 -2.45 -29.85
CA ASN A 305 18.08 -1.44 -29.03
C ASN A 305 18.60 -2.06 -27.71
N PRO A 306 19.80 -2.70 -27.73
CA PRO A 306 20.39 -3.34 -26.53
C PRO A 306 20.56 -2.38 -25.35
N LYS A 307 20.73 -1.07 -25.59
CA LYS A 307 20.89 -0.08 -24.51
C LYS A 307 19.58 0.17 -23.78
N LEU A 308 18.49 0.35 -24.52
CA LEU A 308 17.16 0.45 -23.89
C LEU A 308 16.75 -0.87 -23.24
N PHE A 309 17.11 -1.99 -23.83
CA PHE A 309 16.92 -3.30 -23.21
C PHE A 309 17.63 -3.39 -21.86
N ALA A 310 18.92 -2.99 -21.79
CA ALA A 310 19.69 -2.99 -20.54
C ALA A 310 19.09 -2.02 -19.50
N PHE A 311 18.60 -0.85 -19.93
CA PHE A 311 17.89 0.09 -19.06
C PHE A 311 16.69 -0.55 -18.37
N PHE A 312 15.80 -1.16 -19.14
CA PHE A 312 14.61 -1.82 -18.60
C PHE A 312 14.96 -3.06 -17.78
N LEU A 313 15.94 -3.85 -18.24
CA LEU A 313 16.38 -5.05 -17.52
C LEU A 313 16.97 -4.71 -16.15
N LEU A 314 17.74 -3.64 -16.03
CA LEU A 314 18.26 -3.18 -14.73
C LEU A 314 17.10 -2.86 -13.76
N ILE A 315 16.10 -2.10 -14.21
CA ILE A 315 14.95 -1.79 -13.36
C ILE A 315 14.21 -3.08 -12.96
N PHE A 316 13.93 -3.96 -13.93
CA PHE A 316 13.25 -5.23 -13.69
C PHE A 316 13.98 -6.11 -12.66
N LEU A 317 15.29 -6.26 -12.81
CA LEU A 317 16.09 -7.09 -11.91
C LEU A 317 16.22 -6.50 -10.50
N PHE A 318 16.51 -5.20 -10.38
CA PHE A 318 16.66 -4.57 -9.07
C PHE A 318 15.36 -4.56 -8.28
N ASP A 319 14.23 -4.36 -8.95
CA ASP A 319 12.91 -4.44 -8.37
C ASP A 319 12.61 -5.84 -7.79
N ILE A 320 12.80 -6.87 -8.61
CA ILE A 320 12.59 -8.26 -8.19
C ILE A 320 13.56 -8.65 -7.07
N LEU A 321 14.85 -8.34 -7.22
CA LEU A 321 15.85 -8.69 -6.21
C LEU A 321 15.52 -8.08 -4.85
N TYR A 322 15.04 -6.84 -4.83
CA TYR A 322 14.60 -6.20 -3.60
C TYR A 322 13.34 -6.87 -3.03
N GLY A 323 12.30 -7.05 -3.84
CA GLY A 323 11.04 -7.62 -3.37
C GLY A 323 11.17 -9.07 -2.88
N LEU A 324 12.08 -9.87 -3.46
CA LEU A 324 12.37 -11.22 -2.98
C LEU A 324 13.06 -11.24 -1.61
N ASN A 325 13.79 -10.17 -1.26
CA ASN A 325 14.55 -10.04 -0.02
C ASN A 325 13.85 -9.13 1.01
N TYR A 326 12.56 -8.87 0.85
CA TYR A 326 11.77 -8.09 1.79
C TYR A 326 10.51 -8.84 2.20
N GLU A 327 10.51 -9.34 3.45
CA GLU A 327 9.42 -10.17 3.96
C GLU A 327 8.32 -9.32 4.60
N ILE A 328 7.33 -8.94 3.78
CA ILE A 328 6.11 -8.27 4.23
C ILE A 328 4.88 -8.91 3.58
N ALA A 329 3.76 -8.83 4.28
CA ALA A 329 2.53 -9.48 3.83
C ALA A 329 1.90 -8.83 2.57
N ASP A 330 2.18 -7.56 2.32
CA ASP A 330 1.65 -6.74 1.22
C ASP A 330 2.72 -6.36 0.20
N ILE A 331 3.58 -7.30 -0.18
CA ILE A 331 4.70 -7.10 -1.10
C ILE A 331 4.28 -6.80 -2.55
N ASP A 332 3.06 -7.16 -2.97
CA ASP A 332 2.61 -7.09 -4.36
C ASP A 332 2.81 -5.71 -5.03
N PRO A 333 2.49 -4.56 -4.40
CA PRO A 333 2.68 -3.25 -5.00
C PRO A 333 4.14 -2.87 -5.25
N TYR A 334 5.08 -3.48 -4.54
CA TYR A 334 6.50 -3.24 -4.75
C TYR A 334 6.96 -3.72 -6.13
N PHE A 335 6.30 -4.73 -6.72
CA PHE A 335 6.61 -5.25 -8.05
C PHE A 335 5.99 -4.44 -9.22
N LEU A 336 5.31 -3.33 -8.97
CA LEU A 336 4.75 -2.49 -10.03
C LEU A 336 5.78 -1.99 -11.05
N PRO A 337 7.03 -1.64 -10.71
CA PRO A 337 8.07 -1.32 -11.68
C PRO A 337 8.41 -2.50 -12.61
N SER A 338 8.54 -3.72 -12.10
CA SER A 338 8.78 -4.91 -12.94
C SER A 338 7.59 -5.23 -13.85
N PHE A 339 6.36 -5.05 -13.38
CA PHE A 339 5.15 -5.22 -14.20
C PHE A 339 5.05 -4.14 -15.28
N LEU A 340 5.45 -2.90 -14.98
CA LEU A 340 5.56 -1.84 -15.99
C LEU A 340 6.54 -2.23 -17.10
N VAL A 341 7.72 -2.75 -16.74
CA VAL A 341 8.71 -3.23 -17.73
C VAL A 341 8.15 -4.38 -18.55
N ALA A 342 7.47 -5.35 -17.95
CA ALA A 342 6.80 -6.43 -18.68
C ALA A 342 5.74 -5.91 -19.66
N SER A 343 4.98 -4.85 -19.28
CA SER A 343 4.01 -4.21 -20.17
C SER A 343 4.70 -3.46 -21.35
N ILE A 344 5.91 -2.95 -21.15
CA ILE A 344 6.74 -2.38 -22.23
C ILE A 344 7.18 -3.48 -23.20
N TRP A 345 7.57 -4.65 -22.71
CA TRP A 345 7.83 -5.78 -23.60
C TRP A 345 6.55 -6.21 -24.33
N LEU A 346 5.41 -6.25 -23.64
CA LEU A 346 4.12 -6.59 -24.26
C LEU A 346 3.76 -5.64 -25.41
N VAL A 347 3.92 -4.33 -25.23
CA VAL A 347 3.59 -3.36 -26.29
C VAL A 347 4.50 -3.50 -27.50
N CYS A 348 5.77 -3.81 -27.32
CA CYS A 348 6.72 -4.09 -28.39
C CYS A 348 6.35 -5.37 -29.16
N GLY A 349 5.98 -6.44 -28.45
CA GLY A 349 5.59 -7.72 -29.05
C GLY A 349 4.29 -7.62 -29.86
N LEU A 350 3.26 -6.99 -29.28
CA LEU A 350 1.99 -6.79 -30.01
C LEU A 350 2.13 -5.83 -31.19
N ALA A 351 2.98 -4.80 -31.11
CA ALA A 351 3.24 -3.91 -32.23
C ALA A 351 3.91 -4.64 -33.39
N PHE A 352 4.89 -5.49 -33.10
CA PHE A 352 5.55 -6.31 -34.10
C PHE A 352 4.59 -7.31 -34.78
N LEU A 353 3.76 -7.99 -34.00
CA LEU A 353 2.73 -8.89 -34.54
C LEU A 353 1.76 -8.10 -35.45
N SER A 354 1.33 -6.93 -35.00
CA SER A 354 0.46 -6.08 -35.82
C SER A 354 1.10 -5.70 -37.13
N GLU A 355 2.42 -5.47 -37.19
CA GLU A 355 3.14 -5.21 -38.45
C GLU A 355 3.13 -6.44 -39.35
N LEU A 356 3.31 -7.64 -38.85
CA LEU A 356 3.20 -8.88 -39.62
C LEU A 356 1.81 -9.05 -40.24
N VAL A 357 0.76 -8.66 -39.54
CA VAL A 357 -0.65 -8.78 -40.00
C VAL A 357 -1.05 -7.63 -40.91
N TYR A 358 -0.65 -6.38 -40.58
CA TYR A 358 -1.06 -5.16 -41.30
C TYR A 358 -0.03 -4.66 -42.34
N GLY A 359 1.13 -5.31 -42.43
CA GLY A 359 2.24 -4.94 -43.33
C GLY A 359 1.88 -5.04 -44.83
N LYS A 360 2.90 -5.02 -45.67
CA LYS A 360 2.75 -4.89 -47.13
C LYS A 360 2.05 -6.07 -47.84
N ASN A 361 1.80 -7.19 -47.16
CA ASN A 361 1.15 -8.36 -47.77
C ASN A 361 -0.36 -8.15 -47.93
N LYS A 362 -0.80 -8.00 -49.19
CA LYS A 362 -2.20 -7.84 -49.57
C LYS A 362 -3.09 -9.06 -49.23
N MET A 363 -2.49 -10.21 -48.93
CA MET A 363 -3.18 -11.48 -48.67
C MET A 363 -4.15 -11.42 -47.46
N PHE A 364 -3.92 -10.53 -46.48
CA PHE A 364 -4.78 -10.40 -45.29
C PHE A 364 -5.60 -9.09 -45.28
N SER A 365 -5.70 -8.37 -46.39
CA SER A 365 -6.36 -7.06 -46.45
C SER A 365 -7.85 -7.11 -46.08
N SER A 366 -8.56 -8.18 -46.43
CA SER A 366 -9.98 -8.42 -46.08
C SER A 366 -10.20 -8.88 -44.63
N LEU A 367 -9.16 -9.42 -43.99
CA LEU A 367 -9.24 -9.95 -42.60
C LEU A 367 -8.74 -8.96 -41.54
N ARG A 368 -8.41 -7.71 -41.91
CA ARG A 368 -7.81 -6.71 -40.97
C ARG A 368 -8.68 -6.39 -39.74
N LEU A 369 -10.00 -6.50 -39.86
CA LEU A 369 -10.91 -6.27 -38.76
C LEU A 369 -10.81 -7.38 -37.68
N VAL A 370 -10.54 -8.61 -38.09
CA VAL A 370 -10.49 -9.76 -37.18
C VAL A 370 -9.39 -9.62 -36.10
N PRO A 371 -8.11 -9.35 -36.41
CA PRO A 371 -7.09 -9.13 -35.40
C PRO A 371 -7.36 -7.88 -34.53
N THR A 372 -7.94 -6.83 -35.12
CA THR A 372 -8.31 -5.62 -34.37
C THR A 372 -9.34 -5.95 -33.29
N ILE A 373 -10.39 -6.68 -33.63
CA ILE A 373 -11.43 -7.12 -32.67
C ILE A 373 -10.84 -8.11 -31.67
N LEU A 374 -10.05 -9.08 -32.15
CA LEU A 374 -9.43 -10.09 -31.27
C LEU A 374 -8.53 -9.45 -30.21
N PHE A 375 -7.78 -8.42 -30.55
CA PHE A 375 -6.94 -7.71 -29.55
C PHE A 375 -7.76 -6.92 -28.54
N LEU A 376 -8.95 -6.40 -28.88
CA LEU A 376 -9.86 -5.75 -27.93
C LEU A 376 -10.42 -6.74 -26.90
N VAL A 377 -10.44 -8.03 -27.21
CA VAL A 377 -10.88 -9.06 -26.27
C VAL A 377 -9.89 -9.19 -25.08
N LEU A 378 -8.58 -8.94 -25.30
CA LEU A 378 -7.56 -9.12 -24.25
C LEU A 378 -7.80 -8.26 -22.99
N PRO A 379 -8.01 -6.94 -23.08
CA PRO A 379 -8.32 -6.15 -21.88
C PRO A 379 -9.68 -6.51 -21.28
N LEU A 380 -10.67 -6.93 -22.08
CA LEU A 380 -11.96 -7.38 -21.57
C LEU A 380 -11.85 -8.70 -20.81
N LEU A 381 -11.03 -9.65 -21.28
CA LEU A 381 -10.76 -10.89 -20.55
C LEU A 381 -10.16 -10.61 -19.17
N LEU A 382 -9.21 -9.66 -19.07
CA LEU A 382 -8.64 -9.27 -17.77
C LEU A 382 -9.67 -8.55 -16.90
N LEU A 383 -10.44 -7.64 -17.48
CA LEU A 383 -11.51 -6.95 -16.77
C LEU A 383 -12.48 -7.94 -16.12
N PHE A 384 -13.05 -8.86 -16.90
CA PHE A 384 -14.02 -9.83 -16.38
C PHE A 384 -13.41 -10.84 -15.41
N ARG A 385 -12.16 -11.30 -15.69
CA ARG A 385 -11.45 -12.24 -14.81
C ARG A 385 -11.20 -11.66 -13.42
N ASN A 386 -10.88 -10.36 -13.36
CA ASN A 386 -10.43 -9.71 -12.13
C ASN A 386 -11.53 -8.91 -11.43
N TYR A 387 -12.65 -8.60 -12.10
CA TYR A 387 -13.68 -7.70 -11.60
C TYR A 387 -14.16 -8.08 -10.20
N SER A 388 -14.65 -9.30 -10.03
CA SER A 388 -15.19 -9.75 -8.74
C SER A 388 -14.16 -9.75 -7.60
N LYS A 389 -12.87 -9.97 -7.94
CA LYS A 389 -11.76 -9.99 -6.96
C LYS A 389 -11.31 -8.58 -6.57
N GLN A 390 -11.48 -7.60 -7.48
CA GLN A 390 -11.06 -6.22 -7.26
C GLN A 390 -12.24 -5.31 -6.87
N ASP A 391 -13.46 -5.82 -6.84
CA ASP A 391 -14.63 -5.06 -6.43
C ASP A 391 -14.65 -4.88 -4.91
N GLN A 392 -14.27 -3.68 -4.46
CA GLN A 392 -14.29 -3.27 -3.06
C GLN A 392 -15.54 -2.43 -2.71
N SER A 393 -16.50 -2.28 -3.63
CA SER A 393 -17.66 -1.38 -3.45
C SER A 393 -18.56 -1.75 -2.26
N GLN A 394 -18.47 -2.99 -1.79
CA GLN A 394 -19.20 -3.47 -0.62
C GLN A 394 -18.24 -3.91 0.52
N SER A 395 -16.97 -3.52 0.46
CA SER A 395 -15.97 -3.88 1.48
C SER A 395 -16.06 -2.92 2.67
N TYR A 396 -16.85 -3.30 3.66
CA TYR A 396 -16.94 -2.61 4.96
C TYR A 396 -16.16 -3.34 6.06
N PHE A 397 -15.42 -4.39 5.73
CA PHE A 397 -14.86 -5.34 6.70
C PHE A 397 -13.99 -4.69 7.77
N ALA A 398 -13.04 -3.84 7.39
CA ALA A 398 -12.13 -3.19 8.32
C ALA A 398 -12.86 -2.17 9.23
N TYR A 399 -13.77 -1.42 8.63
CA TYR A 399 -14.59 -0.46 9.36
C TYR A 399 -15.51 -1.14 10.37
N ASP A 400 -16.25 -2.17 9.92
CA ASP A 400 -17.20 -2.90 10.76
C ASP A 400 -16.46 -3.63 11.89
N TYR A 401 -15.28 -4.19 11.61
CA TYR A 401 -14.48 -4.85 12.65
C TYR A 401 -14.06 -3.87 13.74
N ALA A 402 -13.53 -2.70 13.36
CA ALA A 402 -13.16 -1.67 14.32
C ALA A 402 -14.38 -1.12 15.08
N GLU A 403 -15.51 -0.91 14.41
CA GLU A 403 -16.78 -0.51 15.05
C GLU A 403 -17.26 -1.57 16.05
N ASN A 404 -17.17 -2.85 15.69
CA ASN A 404 -17.57 -3.97 16.56
C ASN A 404 -16.64 -4.09 17.78
N ILE A 405 -15.35 -3.79 17.65
CA ILE A 405 -14.45 -3.65 18.82
C ILE A 405 -15.00 -2.57 19.75
N LEU A 406 -15.32 -1.38 19.22
CA LEU A 406 -15.82 -0.28 20.04
C LEU A 406 -17.18 -0.57 20.71
N ARG A 407 -18.06 -1.34 20.04
CA ARG A 407 -19.34 -1.79 20.61
C ARG A 407 -19.16 -2.88 21.69
N SER A 408 -18.09 -3.66 21.59
CA SER A 408 -17.82 -4.76 22.52
C SER A 408 -17.31 -4.30 23.88
N VAL A 409 -16.83 -3.07 24.01
CA VAL A 409 -16.16 -2.63 25.23
C VAL A 409 -17.00 -1.64 26.05
N LYS A 410 -16.90 -1.75 27.36
CA LYS A 410 -17.51 -0.84 28.32
C LYS A 410 -16.92 0.58 28.17
N LYS A 411 -17.44 1.51 28.95
CA LYS A 411 -16.92 2.88 29.00
C LYS A 411 -15.52 2.91 29.60
N ASP A 412 -14.63 3.78 29.08
CA ASP A 412 -13.30 4.08 29.59
C ASP A 412 -12.33 2.85 29.64
N PRO A 413 -12.28 2.00 28.60
CA PRO A 413 -11.49 0.77 28.62
C PRO A 413 -10.02 0.99 28.29
N VAL A 414 -9.19 0.02 28.70
CA VAL A 414 -7.85 -0.19 28.17
C VAL A 414 -7.88 -1.49 27.34
N ILE A 415 -7.50 -1.40 26.07
CA ILE A 415 -7.50 -2.53 25.13
C ILE A 415 -6.07 -2.78 24.67
N LEU A 416 -5.60 -4.02 24.74
CA LEU A 416 -4.36 -4.47 24.12
C LEU A 416 -4.66 -5.19 22.81
N THR A 417 -3.89 -4.86 21.75
CA THR A 417 -3.91 -5.59 20.47
C THR A 417 -2.50 -5.91 20.01
N LYS A 418 -2.37 -6.93 19.17
CA LYS A 418 -1.14 -7.26 18.44
C LYS A 418 -1.36 -7.19 16.93
N ILE A 419 -2.58 -6.85 16.50
CA ILE A 419 -3.00 -6.91 15.11
C ILE A 419 -3.14 -5.48 14.56
N TRP A 420 -2.27 -5.12 13.62
CA TRP A 420 -2.29 -3.82 12.96
C TRP A 420 -3.63 -3.53 12.26
N ASP A 421 -4.24 -4.55 11.66
CA ASP A 421 -5.54 -4.43 11.00
C ASP A 421 -6.72 -4.15 11.96
N HIS A 422 -6.54 -4.35 13.27
CA HIS A 422 -7.49 -3.87 14.29
C HIS A 422 -7.22 -2.41 14.66
N TYR A 423 -5.93 -2.06 14.77
CA TYR A 423 -5.47 -0.78 15.27
C TYR A 423 -5.60 0.35 14.24
N SER A 424 -5.18 0.12 13.00
CA SER A 424 -5.19 1.15 11.95
C SER A 424 -6.60 1.67 11.61
N PRO A 425 -7.63 0.84 11.37
CA PRO A 425 -9.00 1.33 11.17
C PRO A 425 -9.57 2.03 12.40
N TRP A 426 -9.24 1.57 13.62
CA TRP A 426 -9.63 2.26 14.84
C TRP A 426 -9.03 3.66 14.96
N LEU A 427 -7.78 3.87 14.54
CA LEU A 427 -7.18 5.22 14.49
C LEU A 427 -8.05 6.17 13.66
N TYR A 428 -8.56 5.71 12.52
CA TYR A 428 -9.47 6.48 11.68
C TYR A 428 -10.78 6.82 12.40
N LEU A 429 -11.44 5.83 13.00
CA LEU A 429 -12.69 6.07 13.74
C LEU A 429 -12.48 7.07 14.88
N ARG A 430 -11.37 6.95 15.62
CA ARG A 430 -11.07 7.83 16.75
C ARG A 430 -10.72 9.25 16.32
N PHE A 431 -9.75 9.41 15.43
CA PHE A 431 -9.13 10.73 15.18
C PHE A 431 -9.73 11.48 13.99
N VAL A 432 -10.47 10.81 13.11
CA VAL A 432 -11.15 11.44 11.99
C VAL A 432 -12.66 11.53 12.22
N GLU A 433 -13.28 10.45 12.71
CA GLU A 433 -14.73 10.42 12.99
C GLU A 433 -15.07 10.82 14.45
N GLY A 434 -14.09 10.93 15.34
CA GLY A 434 -14.31 11.33 16.74
C GLY A 434 -15.04 10.29 17.60
N LYS A 435 -15.05 9.00 17.17
CA LYS A 435 -15.76 7.93 17.87
C LYS A 435 -14.99 7.47 19.10
N ARG A 436 -15.73 7.23 20.20
CA ARG A 436 -15.26 6.63 21.44
C ARG A 436 -13.88 7.18 21.89
N PRO A 437 -13.76 8.50 22.15
CA PRO A 437 -12.51 9.11 22.61
C PRO A 437 -12.07 8.61 23.99
N ASP A 438 -12.95 7.94 24.73
CA ASP A 438 -12.67 7.29 26.01
C ASP A 438 -11.83 6.01 25.87
N VAL A 439 -11.77 5.38 24.70
CA VAL A 439 -11.05 4.11 24.50
C VAL A 439 -9.55 4.34 24.44
N ARG A 440 -8.80 3.62 25.28
CA ARG A 440 -7.33 3.54 25.23
C ARG A 440 -6.95 2.24 24.54
N PHE A 441 -6.69 2.33 23.26
CA PHE A 441 -6.31 1.17 22.45
C PHE A 441 -4.79 1.19 22.22
N LEU A 442 -4.11 0.14 22.65
CA LEU A 442 -2.65 0.03 22.68
C LEU A 442 -2.20 -1.12 21.79
N ASP A 443 -1.36 -0.82 20.82
CA ASP A 443 -0.70 -1.84 20.01
C ASP A 443 0.59 -2.31 20.72
N THR A 444 0.68 -3.61 21.02
CA THR A 444 1.79 -4.19 21.75
C THR A 444 3.10 -4.15 20.96
N GLU A 445 3.07 -4.24 19.62
CA GLU A 445 4.30 -4.14 18.81
C GLU A 445 4.82 -2.70 18.72
N LEU A 446 3.92 -1.70 18.70
CA LEU A 446 4.32 -0.29 18.76
C LEU A 446 4.89 0.08 20.14
N LEU A 447 4.40 -0.53 21.21
CA LEU A 447 4.94 -0.34 22.56
C LEU A 447 6.42 -0.75 22.70
N ARG A 448 6.97 -1.53 21.77
CA ARG A 448 8.41 -1.84 21.70
C ARG A 448 9.26 -0.65 21.24
N ARG A 449 8.65 0.47 20.84
CA ARG A 449 9.33 1.63 20.24
C ARG A 449 9.33 2.82 21.21
N SER A 450 10.49 3.41 21.45
CA SER A 450 10.62 4.55 22.36
C SER A 450 9.73 5.75 21.99
N TRP A 451 9.54 6.02 20.70
CA TRP A 451 8.67 7.11 20.22
C TRP A 451 7.19 6.91 20.60
N TYR A 452 6.72 5.66 20.66
CA TYR A 452 5.33 5.37 21.02
C TYR A 452 5.04 5.67 22.50
N LEU A 453 6.05 5.65 23.35
CA LEU A 453 5.91 6.09 24.74
C LEU A 453 5.60 7.59 24.85
N ASN A 454 6.12 8.41 23.90
CA ASN A 454 5.73 9.82 23.80
C ASN A 454 4.29 9.97 23.29
N TYR A 455 3.85 9.12 22.35
CA TYR A 455 2.44 9.05 21.94
C TYR A 455 1.52 8.74 23.15
N LEU A 456 1.88 7.77 24.02
CA LEU A 456 1.12 7.47 25.23
C LEU A 456 1.04 8.68 26.17
N LYS A 457 2.17 9.36 26.39
CA LYS A 457 2.21 10.55 27.24
C LYS A 457 1.25 11.64 26.75
N ASN A 458 1.18 11.85 25.45
CA ASN A 458 0.36 12.91 24.83
C ASN A 458 -1.12 12.54 24.75
N ASN A 459 -1.45 11.27 24.47
CA ASN A 459 -2.82 10.84 24.22
C ASN A 459 -3.48 10.12 25.41
N TYR A 460 -2.68 9.54 26.33
CA TYR A 460 -3.14 8.75 27.48
C TYR A 460 -2.32 9.11 28.72
N SER A 461 -2.27 10.40 29.06
CA SER A 461 -1.41 10.96 30.13
C SER A 461 -1.58 10.26 31.47
N GLU A 462 -2.82 9.96 31.88
CA GLU A 462 -3.12 9.24 33.12
C GLU A 462 -2.43 7.86 33.17
N LEU A 463 -2.66 7.03 32.12
CA LEU A 463 -2.05 5.69 31.99
C LEU A 463 -0.53 5.77 31.99
N TYR A 464 0.04 6.77 31.30
CA TYR A 464 1.47 6.99 31.27
C TYR A 464 2.04 7.31 32.65
N HIS A 465 1.44 8.27 33.39
CA HIS A 465 1.95 8.67 34.71
C HIS A 465 1.81 7.59 35.76
N MET A 466 0.73 6.81 35.73
CA MET A 466 0.57 5.67 36.65
C MET A 466 1.68 4.63 36.48
N SER A 467 2.17 4.40 35.30
CA SER A 467 3.20 3.41 34.97
C SER A 467 4.58 4.03 34.67
N ALA A 468 4.81 5.28 35.06
CA ALA A 468 6.04 6.00 34.75
C ALA A 468 7.33 5.26 35.15
N PRO A 469 7.45 4.62 36.33
CA PRO A 469 8.66 3.90 36.74
C PRO A 469 8.99 2.72 35.79
N GLU A 470 7.98 1.96 35.35
CA GLU A 470 8.15 0.83 34.45
C GLU A 470 8.46 1.30 33.02
N ILE A 471 7.81 2.38 32.59
CA ILE A 471 8.08 3.03 31.30
C ILE A 471 9.53 3.54 31.25
N ASP A 472 10.01 4.22 32.29
CA ASP A 472 11.36 4.77 32.31
C ASP A 472 12.41 3.65 32.31
N ARG A 473 12.18 2.57 33.09
CA ARG A 473 13.05 1.39 33.08
C ARG A 473 13.13 0.74 31.69
N PHE A 474 12.00 0.57 31.02
CA PHE A 474 11.98 0.03 29.65
C PHE A 474 12.67 0.99 28.67
N ARG A 475 12.41 2.30 28.77
CA ARG A 475 13.04 3.32 27.91
C ARG A 475 14.56 3.32 28.03
N GLU A 476 15.11 3.18 29.24
CA GLU A 476 16.55 3.07 29.45
C GLU A 476 17.14 1.86 28.71
N GLN A 477 16.48 0.71 28.79
CA GLN A 477 16.96 -0.52 28.16
C GLN A 477 16.82 -0.48 26.63
N VAL A 478 15.68 -0.03 26.09
CA VAL A 478 15.49 0.07 24.65
C VAL A 478 16.38 1.14 24.03
N TYR A 479 16.74 2.19 24.79
CA TYR A 479 17.71 3.21 24.33
C TYR A 479 19.08 2.59 23.99
N LEU A 480 19.54 1.59 24.74
CA LEU A 480 20.81 0.91 24.45
C LEU A 480 20.75 0.22 23.08
N PHE A 481 19.68 -0.54 22.82
CA PHE A 481 19.44 -1.18 21.53
C PHE A 481 19.33 -0.17 20.39
N GLU A 482 18.49 0.84 20.54
CA GLU A 482 18.27 1.85 19.50
C GLU A 482 19.53 2.65 19.16
N ASN A 483 20.45 2.80 20.12
CA ASN A 483 21.71 3.54 19.92
C ASN A 483 22.93 2.63 19.70
N LYS A 484 22.72 1.34 19.41
CA LYS A 484 23.78 0.36 19.13
C LYS A 484 24.83 0.27 20.24
N LYS A 485 24.43 0.48 21.48
CA LYS A 485 25.23 0.23 22.69
C LYS A 485 25.10 -1.23 23.09
N PRO A 486 26.05 -1.78 23.88
CA PRO A 486 25.87 -3.10 24.45
C PRO A 486 24.55 -3.21 25.24
N TYR A 487 23.76 -4.23 24.97
CA TYR A 487 22.46 -4.47 25.61
C TYR A 487 22.24 -5.96 25.85
N ASP A 488 21.36 -6.28 26.78
CA ASP A 488 20.87 -7.64 27.02
C ASP A 488 19.42 -7.77 26.53
N PRO A 489 19.15 -8.62 25.52
CA PRO A 489 17.80 -8.81 25.00
C PRO A 489 16.81 -9.31 26.07
N SER A 490 17.27 -10.11 27.05
CA SER A 490 16.42 -10.65 28.10
C SER A 490 15.95 -9.55 29.08
N VAL A 491 16.82 -8.58 29.37
CA VAL A 491 16.48 -7.43 30.23
C VAL A 491 15.52 -6.49 29.52
N ILE A 492 15.70 -6.26 28.21
CA ILE A 492 14.75 -5.49 27.40
C ILE A 492 13.39 -6.17 27.42
N GLU A 493 13.32 -7.47 27.12
CA GLU A 493 12.07 -8.22 27.08
C GLU A 493 11.36 -8.24 28.45
N LYS A 494 12.10 -8.45 29.54
CA LYS A 494 11.53 -8.39 30.89
C LYS A 494 10.95 -7.02 31.19
N SER A 495 11.70 -5.94 30.98
CA SER A 495 11.23 -4.57 31.24
C SER A 495 10.04 -4.19 30.37
N TYR A 496 9.97 -4.70 29.15
CA TYR A 496 8.84 -4.55 28.24
C TYR A 496 7.57 -5.25 28.75
N VAL A 497 7.69 -6.50 29.22
CA VAL A 497 6.59 -7.25 29.83
C VAL A 497 6.12 -6.57 31.10
N ASP A 498 7.04 -6.17 31.98
CA ASP A 498 6.74 -5.48 33.25
C ASP A 498 5.98 -4.17 32.99
N MET A 499 6.37 -3.40 31.94
CA MET A 499 5.70 -2.17 31.55
C MET A 499 4.26 -2.42 31.09
N ILE A 500 4.01 -3.37 30.19
CA ILE A 500 2.66 -3.67 29.72
C ILE A 500 1.79 -4.22 30.84
N SER A 501 2.33 -5.14 31.64
CA SER A 501 1.62 -5.66 32.80
C SER A 501 1.24 -4.55 33.80
N SER A 502 2.08 -3.53 33.98
CA SER A 502 1.78 -2.38 34.82
C SER A 502 0.58 -1.58 34.33
N PHE A 503 0.39 -1.43 32.99
CA PHE A 503 -0.79 -0.77 32.45
C PHE A 503 -2.09 -1.47 32.85
N LEU A 504 -2.06 -2.79 32.94
CA LEU A 504 -3.21 -3.58 33.36
C LEU A 504 -3.41 -3.55 34.87
N LEU A 505 -2.37 -3.89 35.63
CA LEU A 505 -2.44 -4.03 37.10
C LEU A 505 -2.82 -2.73 37.80
N LYS A 506 -2.29 -1.59 37.33
CA LYS A 506 -2.52 -0.28 37.96
C LYS A 506 -3.85 0.37 37.56
N ASN A 507 -4.48 -0.10 36.49
CA ASN A 507 -5.80 0.37 36.08
C ASN A 507 -6.95 -0.55 36.52
N TYR A 508 -6.65 -1.75 37.05
CA TYR A 508 -7.65 -2.66 37.60
C TYR A 508 -7.94 -2.31 39.09
N PRO A 509 -9.19 -2.34 39.57
CA PRO A 509 -10.44 -2.65 38.85
C PRO A 509 -11.16 -1.43 38.23
N GLU A 510 -10.60 -0.20 38.39
CA GLU A 510 -11.29 1.04 38.03
C GLU A 510 -11.64 1.11 36.55
N LYS A 511 -10.76 0.58 35.68
CA LYS A 511 -10.97 0.56 34.22
C LYS A 511 -11.22 -0.86 33.72
N PRO A 512 -12.19 -1.04 32.79
CA PRO A 512 -12.35 -2.31 32.10
C PRO A 512 -11.13 -2.61 31.22
N LEU A 513 -10.55 -3.79 31.38
CA LEU A 513 -9.36 -4.23 30.65
C LEU A 513 -9.75 -5.28 29.62
N TYR A 514 -9.21 -5.14 28.40
CA TYR A 514 -9.49 -6.06 27.29
C TYR A 514 -8.22 -6.40 26.51
N CYS A 515 -8.22 -7.56 25.87
CA CYS A 515 -7.23 -7.94 24.86
C CYS A 515 -7.89 -8.65 23.68
N ASP A 516 -7.21 -8.64 22.52
CA ASP A 516 -7.61 -9.49 21.40
C ASP A 516 -7.01 -10.91 21.49
N LEU A 517 -7.41 -11.79 20.57
CA LEU A 517 -6.99 -13.19 20.50
C LEU A 517 -5.48 -13.42 20.38
N MET A 518 -4.73 -12.44 19.85
CA MET A 518 -3.33 -12.61 19.45
C MET A 518 -2.34 -12.02 20.47
N VAL A 519 -2.84 -11.38 21.53
CA VAL A 519 -1.99 -10.80 22.57
C VAL A 519 -1.42 -11.90 23.47
N ASP A 520 -0.12 -11.88 23.69
CA ASP A 520 0.59 -12.88 24.49
C ASP A 520 0.14 -12.89 25.95
N ASN A 521 -0.16 -14.08 26.49
CA ASN A 521 -0.59 -14.28 27.88
C ASN A 521 0.42 -13.78 28.93
N LYS A 522 1.71 -13.65 28.56
CA LYS A 522 2.75 -13.13 29.47
C LYS A 522 2.48 -11.72 29.99
N PHE A 523 1.69 -10.91 29.29
CA PHE A 523 1.36 -9.54 29.71
C PHE A 523 0.27 -9.49 30.79
N PHE A 524 -0.53 -10.53 30.90
CA PHE A 524 -1.67 -10.59 31.83
C PHE A 524 -1.78 -11.93 32.56
N SER A 525 -0.63 -12.52 32.94
CA SER A 525 -0.57 -13.79 33.69
C SER A 525 -1.33 -13.79 35.04
N SER A 526 -1.60 -12.59 35.60
CA SER A 526 -2.40 -12.40 36.79
C SER A 526 -3.91 -12.26 36.53
N PHE A 527 -4.36 -12.44 35.31
CA PHE A 527 -5.75 -12.28 34.89
C PHE A 527 -6.28 -13.51 34.16
N ILE A 528 -7.58 -13.69 34.27
CA ILE A 528 -8.35 -14.68 33.52
C ILE A 528 -9.08 -13.96 32.38
N GLN A 529 -9.09 -14.57 31.19
CA GLN A 529 -9.76 -14.05 30.01
C GLN A 529 -11.21 -14.50 29.94
N PHE A 530 -12.13 -13.56 29.73
CA PHE A 530 -13.55 -13.82 29.55
C PHE A 530 -14.02 -13.24 28.19
N PRO A 531 -14.64 -14.04 27.32
CA PRO A 531 -15.09 -13.56 26.00
C PRO A 531 -16.24 -12.55 26.16
N GLU A 532 -16.03 -11.30 25.82
CA GLU A 532 -17.01 -10.21 25.78
C GLU A 532 -17.00 -9.54 24.39
N GLY A 533 -18.10 -9.65 23.64
CA GLY A 533 -18.19 -9.18 22.25
C GLY A 533 -17.23 -9.92 21.35
N ILE A 534 -16.29 -9.21 20.69
CA ILE A 534 -15.25 -9.79 19.84
C ILE A 534 -13.86 -9.71 20.47
N LEU A 535 -13.78 -9.44 21.76
CA LEU A 535 -12.57 -9.34 22.56
C LEU A 535 -12.67 -10.24 23.81
N PHE A 536 -11.57 -10.29 24.56
CA PHE A 536 -11.52 -10.91 25.90
C PHE A 536 -11.36 -9.84 26.97
N ARG A 537 -12.29 -9.82 27.93
CA ARG A 537 -12.16 -9.03 29.13
C ARG A 537 -11.25 -9.73 30.14
N LEU A 538 -10.39 -8.96 30.80
CA LEU A 538 -9.46 -9.45 31.82
C LEU A 538 -10.05 -9.24 33.23
N GLN A 539 -10.08 -10.32 34.02
CA GLN A 539 -10.56 -10.32 35.41
C GLN A 539 -9.62 -11.13 36.28
N LYS A 540 -9.58 -10.85 37.61
CA LYS A 540 -8.75 -11.63 38.52
C LYS A 540 -9.43 -12.89 39.05
N ASP A 541 -10.75 -12.85 39.16
CA ASP A 541 -11.52 -13.91 39.75
C ASP A 541 -12.33 -14.69 38.71
N LEU A 542 -12.38 -16.01 38.88
CA LEU A 542 -13.25 -16.85 38.09
C LEU A 542 -14.70 -16.65 38.55
N GLY A 543 -15.56 -16.19 37.65
CA GLY A 543 -16.96 -15.95 37.96
C GLY A 543 -17.82 -15.75 36.71
N TYR A 544 -19.13 -15.78 36.90
CA TYR A 544 -20.06 -15.39 35.85
C TYR A 544 -20.19 -13.88 35.84
N TYR A 545 -19.82 -13.30 34.69
CA TYR A 545 -19.94 -11.86 34.42
C TYR A 545 -21.05 -11.62 33.39
N PRO A 546 -22.22 -11.12 33.83
CA PRO A 546 -23.30 -10.77 32.91
C PRO A 546 -22.84 -9.74 31.90
N TYR A 547 -23.08 -10.01 30.63
CA TYR A 547 -22.71 -9.15 29.53
C TYR A 547 -23.74 -9.24 28.40
N PRO A 548 -24.44 -8.16 28.10
CA PRO A 548 -25.32 -8.12 26.93
C PRO A 548 -24.47 -8.13 25.67
N PHE A 549 -24.50 -9.24 24.94
CA PHE A 549 -23.70 -9.36 23.73
C PHE A 549 -24.15 -8.32 22.69
N PRO A 550 -23.25 -7.47 22.17
CA PRO A 550 -23.63 -6.38 21.28
C PRO A 550 -24.17 -6.91 19.95
N GLU A 551 -24.96 -6.09 19.30
CA GLU A 551 -25.31 -6.34 17.90
C GLU A 551 -24.11 -5.97 17.02
N LEU A 552 -23.59 -6.99 16.31
CA LEU A 552 -22.44 -6.84 15.44
C LEU A 552 -22.87 -6.37 14.05
N GLU A 553 -22.13 -5.42 13.51
CA GLU A 553 -22.22 -5.07 12.09
C GLU A 553 -21.44 -6.12 11.28
N LEU A 554 -22.10 -6.75 10.33
CA LEU A 554 -21.54 -7.87 9.56
C LEU A 554 -21.77 -7.69 8.06
N ARG A 555 -21.67 -6.44 7.57
CA ARG A 555 -21.92 -6.10 6.16
C ARG A 555 -20.99 -6.86 5.24
N GLY A 556 -21.56 -7.71 4.38
CA GLY A 556 -20.82 -8.50 3.41
C GLY A 556 -20.02 -9.68 3.97
N ILE A 557 -19.93 -9.86 5.30
CA ILE A 557 -19.09 -10.91 5.91
C ILE A 557 -19.61 -12.29 5.56
N VAL A 558 -20.93 -12.51 5.68
CA VAL A 558 -21.57 -13.80 5.37
C VAL A 558 -21.97 -13.96 3.89
N ASP A 559 -21.83 -12.92 3.07
CA ASP A 559 -22.16 -12.99 1.65
C ASP A 559 -21.00 -13.64 0.87
N GLU A 560 -21.22 -14.83 0.33
CA GLU A 560 -20.25 -15.58 -0.48
C GLU A 560 -19.95 -14.91 -1.83
N LYS A 561 -20.79 -13.99 -2.31
CA LYS A 561 -20.59 -13.27 -3.57
C LYS A 561 -19.52 -12.18 -3.46
N ILE A 562 -19.30 -11.67 -2.24
CA ILE A 562 -18.27 -10.67 -1.99
C ILE A 562 -16.94 -11.36 -1.77
N PHE A 563 -15.97 -11.04 -2.62
CA PHE A 563 -14.63 -11.62 -2.54
C PHE A 563 -13.93 -11.20 -1.26
N LYS A 564 -13.33 -12.15 -0.59
CA LYS A 564 -12.49 -11.97 0.59
C LYS A 564 -11.13 -12.56 0.30
N ASP A 565 -10.09 -11.74 0.35
CA ASP A 565 -8.71 -12.22 0.22
C ASP A 565 -8.26 -13.00 1.46
N LYS A 566 -7.06 -13.58 1.40
CA LYS A 566 -6.51 -14.39 2.50
C LYS A 566 -6.39 -13.59 3.81
N ARG A 567 -6.01 -12.30 3.73
CA ARG A 567 -5.89 -11.43 4.90
C ARG A 567 -7.26 -11.19 5.52
N THR A 568 -8.23 -10.78 4.73
CA THR A 568 -9.62 -10.59 5.18
C THR A 568 -10.16 -11.84 5.84
N LEU A 569 -10.00 -13.01 5.22
CA LEU A 569 -10.44 -14.28 5.80
C LEU A 569 -9.76 -14.56 7.13
N PHE A 570 -8.45 -14.34 7.24
CA PHE A 570 -7.71 -14.53 8.48
C PHE A 570 -8.25 -13.66 9.62
N ILE A 571 -8.48 -12.37 9.37
CA ILE A 571 -8.97 -11.44 10.38
C ILE A 571 -10.41 -11.78 10.79
N LEU A 572 -11.27 -12.07 9.81
CA LEU A 572 -12.67 -12.39 10.07
C LEU A 572 -12.86 -13.70 10.84
N GLN A 573 -11.88 -14.62 10.88
CA GLN A 573 -11.91 -15.80 11.74
C GLN A 573 -11.97 -15.46 13.24
N GLY A 574 -11.60 -14.26 13.64
CA GLY A 574 -11.77 -13.77 15.01
C GLY A 574 -13.22 -13.79 15.49
N TYR A 575 -14.18 -13.46 14.61
CA TYR A 575 -15.61 -13.46 14.97
C TYR A 575 -16.15 -14.82 15.45
N PRO A 576 -16.12 -15.87 14.62
CA PRO A 576 -16.64 -17.17 15.03
C PRO A 576 -15.85 -17.77 16.20
N GLN A 577 -14.56 -17.49 16.33
CA GLN A 577 -13.77 -17.98 17.46
C GLN A 577 -14.28 -17.42 18.78
N VAL A 578 -14.36 -16.09 18.92
CA VAL A 578 -14.79 -15.47 20.20
C VAL A 578 -16.26 -15.76 20.50
N ILE A 579 -17.12 -15.90 19.48
CA ILE A 579 -18.51 -16.30 19.68
C ILE A 579 -18.59 -17.73 20.23
N LYS A 580 -17.82 -18.69 19.70
CA LYS A 580 -17.71 -20.05 20.20
C LYS A 580 -17.23 -20.06 21.66
N ASP A 581 -16.20 -19.29 21.96
CA ASP A 581 -15.67 -19.17 23.32
C ASP A 581 -16.71 -18.58 24.28
N ARG A 582 -17.51 -17.60 23.83
CA ARG A 582 -18.63 -17.07 24.63
C ARG A 582 -19.73 -18.09 24.86
N ILE A 583 -20.08 -18.86 23.88
CA ILE A 583 -21.08 -19.96 24.01
C ILE A 583 -20.56 -20.98 25.03
N ALA A 584 -19.30 -21.42 24.91
CA ALA A 584 -18.69 -22.36 25.86
C ALA A 584 -18.66 -21.79 27.30
N TYR A 585 -18.31 -20.51 27.45
CA TYR A 585 -18.37 -19.80 28.72
C TYR A 585 -19.79 -19.81 29.33
N LEU A 586 -20.81 -19.50 28.55
CA LEU A 586 -22.20 -19.49 29.01
C LEU A 586 -22.65 -20.90 29.44
N ILE A 587 -22.32 -21.94 28.71
CA ILE A 587 -22.61 -23.34 29.05
C ILE A 587 -21.90 -23.72 30.37
N TYR A 588 -20.63 -23.37 30.52
CA TYR A 588 -19.87 -23.63 31.74
C TYR A 588 -20.55 -23.04 33.00
N PHE A 589 -21.13 -21.84 32.88
CA PHE A 589 -21.86 -21.19 33.96
C PHE A 589 -23.38 -21.50 33.96
N LYS A 590 -23.81 -22.55 33.27
CA LYS A 590 -25.22 -23.03 33.20
C LYS A 590 -26.20 -21.97 32.70
N GLN A 591 -25.76 -21.16 31.75
CA GLN A 591 -26.59 -20.15 31.07
C GLN A 591 -27.03 -20.67 29.69
N ASP A 592 -27.63 -21.88 29.63
CA ASP A 592 -27.91 -22.62 28.39
C ASP A 592 -28.84 -21.87 27.45
N SER A 593 -29.85 -21.16 27.98
CA SER A 593 -30.75 -20.35 27.15
C SER A 593 -30.04 -19.20 26.43
N LEU A 594 -29.12 -18.55 27.09
CA LEU A 594 -28.30 -17.48 26.48
C LEU A 594 -27.32 -18.06 25.46
N ALA A 595 -26.73 -19.21 25.75
CA ALA A 595 -25.84 -19.90 24.83
C ALA A 595 -26.55 -20.30 23.55
N GLN A 596 -27.73 -20.88 23.66
CA GLN A 596 -28.56 -21.26 22.53
C GLN A 596 -28.98 -20.03 21.70
N ALA A 597 -29.48 -18.98 22.36
CA ALA A 597 -29.90 -17.75 21.68
C ALA A 597 -28.72 -17.09 20.89
N LEU A 598 -27.50 -17.08 21.49
CA LEU A 598 -26.31 -16.56 20.81
C LEU A 598 -25.91 -17.43 19.62
N GLY A 599 -25.97 -18.77 19.77
CA GLY A 599 -25.66 -19.71 18.70
C GLY A 599 -26.63 -19.59 17.51
N GLU A 600 -27.92 -19.47 17.76
CA GLU A 600 -28.91 -19.25 16.70
C GLU A 600 -28.76 -17.89 16.03
N LYS A 601 -28.51 -16.81 16.79
CA LYS A 601 -28.31 -15.47 16.26
C LYS A 601 -27.15 -15.40 15.26
N TYR A 602 -26.03 -16.09 15.53
CA TYR A 602 -24.82 -16.07 14.69
C TYR A 602 -24.55 -17.38 13.94
N LYS A 603 -25.58 -18.20 13.73
CA LYS A 603 -25.47 -19.52 13.07
C LYS A 603 -24.80 -19.48 11.71
N SER A 604 -25.13 -18.49 10.88
CA SER A 604 -24.53 -18.31 9.55
C SER A 604 -23.02 -18.05 9.61
N LEU A 605 -22.58 -17.27 10.60
CA LEU A 605 -21.17 -16.96 10.82
C LEU A 605 -20.40 -18.18 11.36
N LEU A 606 -21.02 -18.92 12.27
CA LEU A 606 -20.44 -20.14 12.86
C LEU A 606 -20.31 -21.30 11.86
N SER A 607 -21.22 -21.39 10.88
CA SER A 607 -21.17 -22.41 9.84
C SER A 607 -20.08 -22.20 8.79
N GLN A 608 -19.59 -20.97 8.60
CA GLN A 608 -18.51 -20.67 7.65
C GLN A 608 -17.15 -21.21 8.11
N THR A 609 -16.95 -21.50 9.39
CA THR A 609 -15.70 -22.07 9.93
C THR A 609 -15.60 -23.58 9.77
N ALA A 610 -16.63 -24.24 9.27
CA ALA A 610 -16.64 -25.69 9.06
C ALA A 610 -16.24 -26.11 7.63
N LYS A 611 -16.00 -25.15 6.76
CA LYS A 611 -15.45 -25.33 5.39
C LYS A 611 -14.02 -24.82 5.33
#